data_05cc916bda0e1511c98558f902d76f70
#
_entry.id   05cc916bda0e1511c98558f902d76f70
#
_cell.length_a   1.000
_cell.length_b   1.000
_cell.length_c   1.000
_cell.angle_alpha   90.00
_cell.angle_beta   90.00
_cell.angle_gamma   90.00
#
_symmetry.space_group_name_H-M   'P 1'
#
loop_
_entity.id
_entity.type
_entity.pdbx_description
1 polymer ?
#
loop_
_entity_poly.entity_id
_entity_poly.type
_entity_poly.pdbx_seq_one_letter_code
_entity_poly.pdbx_strand_id
1 'polypeptide(L)'
;MKLPIKYFLFGLLSFISWNYLGILFIPAFALFYSITIQSLHEKWYVFLVRVFFLGFVFNVSVTFWLMGITWWESGLAYFGNSLTMLVPFFLTYILTRNNQHYFRAVFLTLWVLYEFLHSQWDFAWPWLTIGHVMGNMHYLVQWYSFTGVYFGTVWIILLGSFLIEIDYKKSLQRKNFFRFCILLVLPSVVSLYLYSSNSQKDAKKINVTCYTPEKSNTTNYQKTKKLYNNLKNYDTKPFIICPEVFLEPVNMYSGFQQKHFFYIDKF
;
A
#
# COMPACT_ATOMS: atom_id res chain seq x y z
N MET A 1 -23.40 -1.50 15.42
CA MET A 1 -22.72 -0.19 15.27
C MET A 1 -23.32 0.54 14.07
N LYS A 2 -23.60 1.84 14.17
CA LYS A 2 -24.17 2.66 13.08
C LYS A 2 -23.16 2.83 11.96
N LEU A 3 -23.62 2.92 10.70
CA LEU A 3 -22.79 2.99 9.52
C LEU A 3 -21.75 4.15 9.53
N PRO A 4 -22.11 5.40 9.88
CA PRO A 4 -21.12 6.50 9.94
C PRO A 4 -19.98 6.23 10.93
N ILE A 5 -20.27 5.59 12.07
CA ILE A 5 -19.24 5.23 13.05
C ILE A 5 -18.27 4.20 12.47
N LYS A 6 -18.78 3.25 11.66
CA LYS A 6 -17.91 2.27 10.98
C LYS A 6 -16.94 2.93 10.00
N TYR A 7 -17.41 3.90 9.20
CA TYR A 7 -16.54 4.66 8.29
C TYR A 7 -15.47 5.45 9.02
N PHE A 8 -15.87 6.14 10.09
CA PHE A 8 -14.94 6.91 10.92
C PHE A 8 -13.86 6.02 11.54
N LEU A 9 -14.25 4.90 12.16
CA LEU A 9 -13.30 3.97 12.76
C LEU A 9 -12.42 3.29 11.71
N PHE A 10 -12.97 2.97 10.54
CA PHE A 10 -12.20 2.43 9.43
C PHE A 10 -11.12 3.43 8.97
N GLY A 11 -11.49 4.69 8.76
CA GLY A 11 -10.54 5.73 8.38
C GLY A 11 -9.46 5.95 9.43
N LEU A 12 -9.84 6.06 10.71
CA LEU A 12 -8.90 6.23 11.82
C LEU A 12 -7.91 5.06 11.92
N LEU A 13 -8.41 3.83 11.87
CA LEU A 13 -7.56 2.64 11.93
C LEU A 13 -6.67 2.52 10.69
N SER A 14 -7.17 2.88 9.50
CA SER A 14 -6.38 2.92 8.27
C SER A 14 -5.25 3.94 8.36
N PHE A 15 -5.52 5.14 8.87
CA PHE A 15 -4.51 6.16 9.12
C PHE A 15 -3.44 5.66 10.09
N ILE A 16 -3.83 5.14 11.24
CA ILE A 16 -2.88 4.66 12.27
C ILE A 16 -2.06 3.49 11.73
N SER A 17 -2.69 2.56 11.00
CA SER A 17 -2.00 1.37 10.50
C SER A 17 -0.94 1.71 9.45
N TRP A 18 -1.24 2.61 8.52
CA TRP A 18 -0.29 3.00 7.47
C TRP A 18 0.91 3.80 8.00
N ASN A 19 0.66 4.64 9.01
CA ASN A 19 1.70 5.55 9.51
C ASN A 19 2.50 4.98 10.70
N TYR A 20 1.93 4.05 11.49
CA TYR A 20 2.54 3.63 12.76
C TYR A 20 2.56 2.12 12.97
N LEU A 21 1.43 1.41 12.85
CA LEU A 21 1.32 0.03 13.32
C LEU A 21 0.47 -0.83 12.38
N GLY A 22 1.10 -1.43 11.36
CA GLY A 22 0.46 -2.14 10.27
C GLY A 22 -0.56 -3.20 10.68
N ILE A 23 -0.34 -3.90 11.79
CA ILE A 23 -1.25 -4.94 12.30
C ILE A 23 -2.67 -4.42 12.60
N LEU A 24 -2.83 -3.12 12.89
CA LEU A 24 -4.13 -2.50 13.12
C LEU A 24 -4.99 -2.40 11.85
N PHE A 25 -4.39 -2.68 10.69
CA PHE A 25 -5.20 -2.77 9.47
C PHE A 25 -6.09 -4.01 9.42
N ILE A 26 -5.77 -5.05 10.19
CA ILE A 26 -6.65 -6.24 10.29
C ILE A 26 -8.04 -5.87 10.82
N PRO A 27 -8.20 -5.19 11.98
CA PRO A 27 -9.52 -4.71 12.41
C PRO A 27 -10.09 -3.61 11.51
N ALA A 28 -9.27 -2.76 10.88
CA ALA A 28 -9.74 -1.83 9.87
C ALA A 28 -10.39 -2.58 8.70
N PHE A 29 -9.70 -3.59 8.17
CA PHE A 29 -10.24 -4.41 7.09
C PHE A 29 -11.48 -5.21 7.52
N ALA A 30 -11.58 -5.65 8.76
CA ALA A 30 -12.81 -6.26 9.28
C ALA A 30 -14.01 -5.30 9.20
N LEU A 31 -13.83 -4.01 9.51
CA LEU A 31 -14.86 -2.99 9.31
C LEU A 31 -15.20 -2.78 7.84
N PHE A 32 -14.19 -2.66 6.98
CA PHE A 32 -14.32 -2.57 5.53
C PHE A 32 -15.16 -3.73 4.99
N TYR A 33 -14.79 -4.96 5.33
CA TYR A 33 -15.47 -6.18 4.93
C TYR A 33 -16.92 -6.22 5.46
N SER A 34 -17.14 -5.83 6.72
CA SER A 34 -18.48 -5.73 7.32
C SER A 34 -19.39 -4.73 6.59
N ILE A 35 -18.88 -3.56 6.21
CA ILE A 35 -19.65 -2.56 5.44
C ILE A 35 -20.02 -3.12 4.07
N THR A 36 -19.07 -3.75 3.40
CA THR A 36 -19.27 -4.31 2.06
C THR A 36 -20.32 -5.41 2.06
N ILE A 37 -20.22 -6.41 2.96
CA ILE A 37 -21.19 -7.51 3.07
C ILE A 37 -22.60 -6.98 3.40
N GLN A 38 -22.73 -6.06 4.37
CA GLN A 38 -24.03 -5.50 4.71
C GLN A 38 -24.67 -4.75 3.55
N SER A 39 -23.84 -4.22 2.65
CA SER A 39 -24.31 -3.48 1.48
C SER A 39 -24.75 -4.39 0.33
N LEU A 40 -24.43 -5.68 0.32
CA LEU A 40 -24.85 -6.63 -0.75
C LEU A 40 -26.38 -6.79 -0.83
N HIS A 41 -27.11 -6.57 0.26
CA HIS A 41 -28.58 -6.66 0.28
C HIS A 41 -29.27 -5.42 -0.29
N GLU A 42 -28.50 -4.36 -0.55
CA GLU A 42 -29.02 -3.11 -1.07
C GLU A 42 -29.14 -3.15 -2.60
N LYS A 43 -29.83 -2.15 -3.14
CA LYS A 43 -29.86 -1.94 -4.59
C LYS A 43 -28.45 -1.63 -5.09
N TRP A 44 -28.10 -2.04 -6.30
CA TRP A 44 -26.75 -1.94 -6.87
C TRP A 44 -26.13 -0.53 -6.76
N TYR A 45 -26.91 0.53 -6.97
CA TYR A 45 -26.42 1.90 -6.88
C TYR A 45 -26.15 2.33 -5.44
N VAL A 46 -26.94 1.86 -4.48
CA VAL A 46 -26.69 2.12 -3.03
C VAL A 46 -25.43 1.38 -2.60
N PHE A 47 -25.24 0.13 -3.09
CA PHE A 47 -24.01 -0.61 -2.88
C PHE A 47 -22.80 0.17 -3.39
N LEU A 48 -22.82 0.62 -4.66
CA LEU A 48 -21.73 1.36 -5.27
C LEU A 48 -21.42 2.67 -4.54
N VAL A 49 -22.42 3.43 -4.13
CA VAL A 49 -22.22 4.65 -3.33
C VAL A 49 -21.53 4.33 -2.02
N ARG A 50 -21.95 3.30 -1.31
CA ARG A 50 -21.34 2.91 -0.02
C ARG A 50 -19.88 2.47 -0.18
N VAL A 51 -19.57 1.63 -1.17
CA VAL A 51 -18.19 1.17 -1.39
C VAL A 51 -17.31 2.26 -2.00
N PHE A 52 -17.87 3.20 -2.76
CA PHE A 52 -17.16 4.40 -3.18
C PHE A 52 -16.69 5.23 -1.98
N PHE A 53 -17.61 5.54 -1.05
CA PHE A 53 -17.24 6.24 0.18
C PHE A 53 -16.22 5.46 1.02
N LEU A 54 -16.28 4.14 1.00
CA LEU A 54 -15.30 3.30 1.68
C LEU A 54 -13.91 3.46 1.05
N GLY A 55 -13.81 3.40 -0.27
CA GLY A 55 -12.59 3.66 -1.02
C GLY A 55 -12.08 5.09 -0.81
N PHE A 56 -12.98 6.08 -0.81
CA PHE A 56 -12.63 7.48 -0.60
C PHE A 56 -12.05 7.72 0.81
N VAL A 57 -12.70 7.19 1.85
CA VAL A 57 -12.18 7.26 3.23
C VAL A 57 -10.82 6.59 3.33
N PHE A 58 -10.63 5.44 2.68
CA PHE A 58 -9.34 4.76 2.62
C PHE A 58 -8.26 5.65 1.99
N ASN A 59 -8.50 6.15 0.77
CA ASN A 59 -7.54 7.00 0.06
C ASN A 59 -7.16 8.24 0.87
N VAL A 60 -8.14 8.99 1.38
CA VAL A 60 -7.88 10.19 2.20
C VAL A 60 -7.08 9.84 3.46
N SER A 61 -7.46 8.77 4.17
CA SER A 61 -6.81 8.40 5.44
C SER A 61 -5.35 7.96 5.25
N VAL A 62 -5.06 7.25 4.16
CA VAL A 62 -3.73 6.67 3.93
C VAL A 62 -2.79 7.64 3.24
N THR A 63 -3.31 8.50 2.36
CA THR A 63 -2.50 9.41 1.54
C THR A 63 -2.78 10.90 1.81
N PHE A 64 -3.26 11.23 3.03
CA PHE A 64 -3.58 12.61 3.45
C PHE A 64 -2.43 13.60 3.23
N TRP A 65 -1.19 13.15 3.30
CA TRP A 65 0.01 13.94 3.09
C TRP A 65 0.11 14.57 1.69
N LEU A 66 -0.58 14.01 0.69
CA LEU A 66 -0.67 14.60 -0.65
C LEU A 66 -1.30 16.00 -0.63
N MET A 67 -2.22 16.27 0.31
CA MET A 67 -2.83 17.60 0.46
C MET A 67 -1.81 18.69 0.76
N GLY A 68 -0.65 18.33 1.31
CA GLY A 68 0.46 19.26 1.54
C GLY A 68 1.21 19.68 0.28
N ILE A 69 1.01 18.99 -0.85
CA ILE A 69 1.63 19.28 -2.14
C ILE A 69 0.70 20.19 -2.96
N THR A 70 -0.50 19.68 -3.28
CA THR A 70 -1.54 20.41 -4.02
C THR A 70 -2.91 19.90 -3.58
N TRP A 71 -3.72 20.75 -2.98
CA TRP A 71 -4.99 20.33 -2.36
C TRP A 71 -6.05 19.84 -3.36
N TRP A 72 -6.17 20.52 -4.53
CA TRP A 72 -7.20 20.17 -5.51
C TRP A 72 -6.84 18.94 -6.36
N GLU A 73 -5.57 18.80 -6.76
CA GLU A 73 -5.06 17.62 -7.48
C GLU A 73 -5.15 16.36 -6.59
N SER A 74 -4.85 16.52 -5.30
CA SER A 74 -5.03 15.44 -4.33
C SER A 74 -6.49 15.00 -4.23
N GLY A 75 -7.43 15.97 -4.23
CA GLY A 75 -8.85 15.68 -4.24
C GLY A 75 -9.29 14.88 -5.47
N LEU A 76 -8.81 15.27 -6.67
CA LEU A 76 -9.05 14.52 -7.90
C LEU A 76 -8.44 13.12 -7.86
N ALA A 77 -7.24 12.99 -7.32
CA ALA A 77 -6.56 11.72 -7.18
C ALA A 77 -7.32 10.77 -6.24
N TYR A 78 -7.77 11.25 -5.06
CA TYR A 78 -8.59 10.46 -4.14
C TYR A 78 -9.90 10.01 -4.79
N PHE A 79 -10.57 10.91 -5.51
CA PHE A 79 -11.80 10.61 -6.22
C PHE A 79 -11.56 9.59 -7.34
N GLY A 80 -10.57 9.82 -8.19
CA GLY A 80 -10.24 8.95 -9.32
C GLY A 80 -9.84 7.55 -8.88
N ASN A 81 -8.96 7.42 -7.88
CA ASN A 81 -8.58 6.11 -7.36
C ASN A 81 -9.75 5.38 -6.69
N SER A 82 -10.64 6.12 -6.01
CA SER A 82 -11.85 5.51 -5.44
C SER A 82 -12.81 4.98 -6.51
N LEU A 83 -12.86 5.62 -7.69
CA LEU A 83 -13.63 5.13 -8.83
C LEU A 83 -13.03 3.83 -9.39
N THR A 84 -11.70 3.74 -9.52
CA THR A 84 -11.07 2.49 -10.00
C THR A 84 -11.32 1.33 -9.05
N MET A 85 -11.31 1.58 -7.74
CA MET A 85 -11.64 0.59 -6.71
C MET A 85 -13.07 0.05 -6.82
N LEU A 86 -14.00 0.76 -7.47
CA LEU A 86 -15.36 0.23 -7.68
C LEU A 86 -15.38 -1.02 -8.56
N VAL A 87 -14.40 -1.21 -9.44
CA VAL A 87 -14.37 -2.34 -10.37
C VAL A 87 -14.40 -3.69 -9.64
N PRO A 88 -13.46 -4.03 -8.75
CA PRO A 88 -13.51 -5.30 -8.03
C PRO A 88 -14.75 -5.43 -7.14
N PHE A 89 -15.26 -4.32 -6.56
CA PHE A 89 -16.49 -4.34 -5.79
C PHE A 89 -17.71 -4.68 -6.63
N PHE A 90 -17.86 -4.02 -7.79
CA PHE A 90 -19.01 -4.21 -8.67
C PHE A 90 -19.05 -5.63 -9.24
N LEU A 91 -17.90 -6.14 -9.68
CA LEU A 91 -17.79 -7.52 -10.14
C LEU A 91 -18.13 -8.52 -9.03
N THR A 92 -17.63 -8.29 -7.81
CA THR A 92 -17.97 -9.10 -6.65
C THR A 92 -19.47 -9.07 -6.37
N TYR A 93 -20.09 -7.88 -6.39
CA TYR A 93 -21.54 -7.73 -6.21
C TYR A 93 -22.34 -8.57 -7.22
N ILE A 94 -22.04 -8.44 -8.51
CA ILE A 94 -22.76 -9.18 -9.56
C ILE A 94 -22.64 -10.69 -9.35
N LEU A 95 -21.42 -11.17 -9.06
CA LEU A 95 -21.13 -12.59 -8.95
C LEU A 95 -21.67 -13.23 -7.65
N THR A 96 -21.84 -12.45 -6.58
CA THR A 96 -22.12 -13.03 -5.27
C THR A 96 -23.43 -12.58 -4.62
N ARG A 97 -24.16 -11.61 -5.20
CA ARG A 97 -25.42 -11.11 -4.64
C ARG A 97 -26.46 -12.21 -4.41
N ASN A 98 -26.50 -13.23 -5.25
CA ASN A 98 -27.43 -14.35 -5.13
C ASN A 98 -26.89 -15.50 -4.26
N ASN A 99 -25.57 -15.55 -4.06
CA ASN A 99 -24.93 -16.58 -3.23
C ASN A 99 -23.70 -16.02 -2.49
N GLN A 100 -23.97 -15.46 -1.32
CA GLN A 100 -22.94 -14.79 -0.49
C GLN A 100 -21.90 -15.75 0.10
N HIS A 101 -22.13 -17.06 0.01
CA HIS A 101 -21.14 -18.04 0.47
C HIS A 101 -19.79 -17.90 -0.25
N TYR A 102 -19.81 -17.51 -1.52
CA TYR A 102 -18.61 -17.32 -2.32
C TYR A 102 -18.00 -15.92 -2.20
N PHE A 103 -18.63 -15.00 -1.46
CA PHE A 103 -18.21 -13.61 -1.40
C PHE A 103 -16.72 -13.45 -1.07
N ARG A 104 -16.24 -14.11 -0.03
CA ARG A 104 -14.83 -14.00 0.40
C ARG A 104 -13.86 -14.42 -0.70
N ALA A 105 -14.09 -15.57 -1.32
CA ALA A 105 -13.22 -16.09 -2.36
C ALA A 105 -13.22 -15.20 -3.61
N VAL A 106 -14.40 -14.79 -4.06
CA VAL A 106 -14.55 -13.93 -5.24
C VAL A 106 -13.93 -12.56 -4.98
N PHE A 107 -14.24 -11.93 -3.83
CA PHE A 107 -13.70 -10.62 -3.48
C PHE A 107 -12.17 -10.67 -3.38
N LEU A 108 -11.61 -11.65 -2.69
CA LEU A 108 -10.17 -11.82 -2.55
C LEU A 108 -9.49 -11.95 -3.91
N THR A 109 -10.00 -12.82 -4.78
CA THR A 109 -9.43 -13.03 -6.12
C THR A 109 -9.49 -11.75 -6.95
N LEU A 110 -10.66 -11.09 -7.01
CA LEU A 110 -10.83 -9.87 -7.79
C LEU A 110 -10.05 -8.70 -7.23
N TRP A 111 -9.90 -8.60 -5.92
CA TRP A 111 -9.11 -7.53 -5.29
C TRP A 111 -7.62 -7.68 -5.59
N VAL A 112 -7.07 -8.88 -5.43
CA VAL A 112 -5.66 -9.13 -5.75
C VAL A 112 -5.37 -8.93 -7.23
N LEU A 113 -6.28 -9.39 -8.10
CA LEU A 113 -6.18 -9.14 -9.53
C LEU A 113 -6.22 -7.64 -9.85
N TYR A 114 -7.11 -6.89 -9.19
CA TYR A 114 -7.17 -5.43 -9.32
C TYR A 114 -5.86 -4.77 -8.90
N GLU A 115 -5.30 -5.10 -7.74
CA GLU A 115 -4.02 -4.53 -7.28
C GLU A 115 -2.89 -4.82 -8.27
N PHE A 116 -2.83 -6.07 -8.78
CA PHE A 116 -1.84 -6.44 -9.78
C PHE A 116 -2.00 -5.65 -11.08
N LEU A 117 -3.20 -5.59 -11.66
CA LEU A 117 -3.46 -4.84 -12.88
C LEU A 117 -3.27 -3.33 -12.68
N HIS A 118 -3.68 -2.82 -11.52
CA HIS A 118 -3.52 -1.40 -11.17
C HIS A 118 -2.04 -1.00 -11.04
N SER A 119 -1.13 -1.92 -10.75
CA SER A 119 0.30 -1.64 -10.70
C SER A 119 0.99 -1.59 -12.08
N GLN A 120 0.27 -1.94 -13.18
CA GLN A 120 0.85 -2.08 -14.52
C GLN A 120 0.56 -0.93 -15.48
N TRP A 121 -0.16 0.10 -15.07
CA TRP A 121 -0.54 1.23 -15.90
C TRP A 121 0.04 2.55 -15.41
N ASP A 122 -0.04 3.62 -16.24
CA ASP A 122 0.61 4.92 -15.97
C ASP A 122 0.05 5.68 -14.75
N PHE A 123 -1.21 5.42 -14.38
CA PHE A 123 -1.85 5.97 -13.17
C PHE A 123 -1.79 5.01 -11.99
N ALA A 124 -0.76 4.21 -11.91
CA ALA A 124 -0.56 3.25 -10.84
C ALA A 124 -0.29 3.93 -9.49
N TRP A 125 -0.95 3.42 -8.44
CA TRP A 125 -0.67 3.78 -7.05
C TRP A 125 -0.23 2.53 -6.27
N PRO A 126 0.92 1.95 -6.61
CA PRO A 126 1.35 0.66 -6.07
C PRO A 126 1.56 0.69 -4.56
N TRP A 127 1.86 1.85 -3.98
CA TRP A 127 2.00 2.02 -2.53
C TRP A 127 0.68 1.83 -1.75
N LEU A 128 -0.47 1.84 -2.41
CA LEU A 128 -1.78 1.55 -1.81
C LEU A 128 -2.15 0.06 -1.82
N THR A 129 -1.31 -0.82 -2.37
CA THR A 129 -1.47 -2.27 -2.22
C THR A 129 -1.57 -2.62 -0.74
N ILE A 130 -2.63 -3.32 -0.35
CA ILE A 130 -2.94 -3.59 1.07
C ILE A 130 -1.77 -4.25 1.80
N GLY A 131 -1.04 -5.15 1.13
CA GLY A 131 0.13 -5.81 1.72
C GLY A 131 1.23 -4.86 2.18
N HIS A 132 1.34 -3.65 1.60
CA HIS A 132 2.34 -2.66 2.01
C HIS A 132 2.13 -2.09 3.41
N VAL A 133 0.91 -2.18 3.96
CA VAL A 133 0.63 -1.69 5.31
C VAL A 133 1.54 -2.30 6.38
N MET A 134 2.07 -3.51 6.12
CA MET A 134 2.98 -4.20 7.04
C MET A 134 4.44 -3.71 6.94
N GLY A 135 4.75 -2.74 6.07
CA GLY A 135 6.12 -2.24 5.88
C GLY A 135 6.80 -1.77 7.17
N ASN A 136 6.06 -1.10 8.06
CA ASN A 136 6.56 -0.67 9.38
C ASN A 136 6.81 -1.83 10.34
N MET A 137 6.31 -3.03 10.04
CA MET A 137 6.45 -4.24 10.84
C MET A 137 7.10 -5.36 10.02
N HIS A 138 8.13 -5.00 9.23
CA HIS A 138 8.82 -5.90 8.30
C HIS A 138 9.29 -7.20 8.95
N TYR A 139 9.62 -7.19 10.25
CA TYR A 139 10.01 -8.37 11.02
C TYR A 139 8.89 -9.42 11.14
N LEU A 140 7.61 -9.06 10.92
CA LEU A 140 6.47 -9.98 10.92
C LEU A 140 6.14 -10.54 9.52
N VAL A 141 6.76 -10.01 8.47
CA VAL A 141 6.43 -10.34 7.07
C VAL A 141 7.67 -10.70 6.24
N GLN A 142 8.71 -11.28 6.84
CA GLN A 142 9.93 -11.72 6.14
C GLN A 142 9.64 -12.73 5.03
N TRP A 143 8.54 -13.45 5.13
CA TRP A 143 8.06 -14.38 4.10
C TRP A 143 7.63 -13.67 2.79
N TYR A 144 7.49 -12.31 2.77
CA TYR A 144 7.30 -11.54 1.54
C TYR A 144 8.46 -11.74 0.56
N SER A 145 9.66 -12.07 1.05
CA SER A 145 10.83 -12.32 0.20
C SER A 145 10.62 -13.43 -0.84
N PHE A 146 9.70 -14.36 -0.59
CA PHE A 146 9.39 -15.46 -1.51
C PHE A 146 7.92 -15.50 -1.96
N THR A 147 6.99 -14.85 -1.28
CA THR A 147 5.58 -14.83 -1.69
C THR A 147 5.14 -13.52 -2.34
N GLY A 148 5.91 -12.45 -2.13
CA GLY A 148 5.58 -11.11 -2.59
C GLY A 148 4.51 -10.40 -1.74
N VAL A 149 4.32 -9.12 -2.02
CA VAL A 149 3.41 -8.23 -1.29
C VAL A 149 1.93 -8.57 -1.50
N TYR A 150 1.56 -9.08 -2.67
CA TYR A 150 0.17 -9.46 -2.96
C TYR A 150 -0.32 -10.61 -2.08
N PHE A 151 0.57 -11.51 -1.67
CA PHE A 151 0.21 -12.52 -0.69
C PHE A 151 -0.04 -11.91 0.69
N GLY A 152 0.60 -10.79 1.00
CA GLY A 152 0.29 -9.96 2.17
C GLY A 152 -1.14 -9.41 2.12
N THR A 153 -1.60 -8.96 0.94
CA THR A 153 -2.99 -8.58 0.72
C THR A 153 -3.95 -9.76 1.01
N VAL A 154 -3.65 -10.96 0.46
CA VAL A 154 -4.43 -12.17 0.75
C VAL A 154 -4.51 -12.43 2.25
N TRP A 155 -3.38 -12.36 2.93
CA TRP A 155 -3.27 -12.60 4.36
C TRP A 155 -4.14 -11.66 5.20
N ILE A 156 -4.09 -10.35 4.91
CA ILE A 156 -4.88 -9.33 5.60
C ILE A 156 -6.38 -9.49 5.32
N ILE A 157 -6.76 -9.75 4.05
CA ILE A 157 -8.16 -9.99 3.67
C ILE A 157 -8.74 -11.19 4.43
N LEU A 158 -8.00 -12.28 4.50
CA LEU A 158 -8.42 -13.48 5.23
C LEU A 158 -8.55 -13.20 6.72
N LEU A 159 -7.54 -12.58 7.35
CA LEU A 159 -7.57 -12.24 8.77
C LEU A 159 -8.75 -11.32 9.11
N GLY A 160 -8.94 -10.23 8.38
CA GLY A 160 -10.03 -9.30 8.65
C GLY A 160 -11.41 -9.91 8.39
N SER A 161 -11.55 -10.77 7.37
CA SER A 161 -12.81 -11.48 7.11
C SER A 161 -13.14 -12.51 8.18
N PHE A 162 -12.16 -13.26 8.69
CA PHE A 162 -12.39 -14.18 9.81
C PHE A 162 -12.68 -13.44 11.12
N LEU A 163 -12.02 -12.30 11.35
CA LEU A 163 -12.24 -11.51 12.57
C LEU A 163 -13.69 -11.07 12.72
N ILE A 164 -14.35 -10.64 11.64
CA ILE A 164 -15.76 -10.21 11.68
C ILE A 164 -16.74 -11.38 11.87
N GLU A 165 -16.33 -12.58 11.50
CA GLU A 165 -17.16 -13.78 11.62
C GLU A 165 -17.01 -14.46 13.00
N ILE A 166 -16.17 -13.94 13.88
CA ILE A 166 -16.02 -14.47 15.23
C ILE A 166 -17.24 -14.05 16.09
N ASP A 167 -18.12 -15.01 16.34
CA ASP A 167 -19.15 -14.89 17.37
C ASP A 167 -18.99 -16.07 18.34
N TYR A 168 -18.53 -15.81 19.55
CA TYR A 168 -18.19 -16.82 20.54
C TYR A 168 -19.37 -17.70 20.97
N LYS A 169 -20.60 -17.33 20.62
CA LYS A 169 -21.81 -18.05 21.00
C LYS A 169 -22.13 -19.27 20.11
N LYS A 170 -21.52 -19.39 18.93
CA LYS A 170 -21.83 -20.45 17.96
C LYS A 170 -20.64 -21.38 17.69
N SER A 171 -20.86 -22.68 17.71
CA SER A 171 -19.84 -23.74 17.51
C SER A 171 -19.08 -23.61 16.19
N LEU A 172 -19.74 -23.22 15.10
CA LEU A 172 -19.10 -23.02 13.78
C LEU A 172 -18.07 -21.90 13.78
N GLN A 173 -18.18 -20.99 14.69
CA GLN A 173 -17.35 -19.77 14.79
C GLN A 173 -16.07 -20.00 15.61
N ARG A 174 -16.02 -21.04 16.42
CA ARG A 174 -14.75 -21.50 17.03
C ARG A 174 -13.76 -21.93 15.96
N LYS A 175 -14.23 -22.52 14.83
CA LYS A 175 -13.38 -22.88 13.70
C LYS A 175 -12.79 -21.62 13.02
N ASN A 176 -13.55 -20.55 12.87
CA ASN A 176 -13.07 -19.30 12.30
C ASN A 176 -12.09 -18.58 13.22
N PHE A 177 -12.32 -18.62 14.53
CA PHE A 177 -11.35 -18.12 15.51
C PHE A 177 -10.03 -18.92 15.43
N PHE A 178 -10.10 -20.24 15.37
CA PHE A 178 -8.90 -21.08 15.26
C PHE A 178 -8.15 -20.81 13.95
N ARG A 179 -8.86 -20.68 12.82
CA ARG A 179 -8.27 -20.29 11.54
C ARG A 179 -7.61 -18.91 11.60
N PHE A 180 -8.26 -17.93 12.24
CA PHE A 180 -7.70 -16.61 12.47
C PHE A 180 -6.39 -16.69 13.27
N CYS A 181 -6.38 -17.44 14.38
CA CYS A 181 -5.19 -17.60 15.20
C CYS A 181 -4.04 -18.28 14.44
N ILE A 182 -4.31 -19.37 13.71
CA ILE A 182 -3.29 -20.05 12.90
C ILE A 182 -2.73 -19.11 11.84
N LEU A 183 -3.59 -18.43 11.09
CA LEU A 183 -3.18 -17.52 10.03
C LEU A 183 -2.41 -16.30 10.57
N LEU A 184 -2.69 -15.86 11.79
CA LEU A 184 -1.96 -14.78 12.41
C LEU A 184 -0.60 -15.25 12.97
N VAL A 185 -0.61 -16.34 13.74
CA VAL A 185 0.56 -16.78 14.51
C VAL A 185 1.58 -17.48 13.62
N LEU A 186 1.15 -18.41 12.77
CA LEU A 186 2.09 -19.24 12.00
C LEU A 186 3.00 -18.43 11.06
N PRO A 187 2.48 -17.55 10.18
CA PRO A 187 3.34 -16.72 9.34
C PRO A 187 4.21 -15.76 10.14
N SER A 188 3.69 -15.22 11.27
CA SER A 188 4.46 -14.34 12.14
C SER A 188 5.64 -15.04 12.80
N VAL A 189 5.44 -16.25 13.30
CA VAL A 189 6.52 -17.07 13.90
C VAL A 189 7.57 -17.42 12.84
N VAL A 190 7.15 -17.87 11.65
CA VAL A 190 8.07 -18.14 10.53
C VAL A 190 8.87 -16.87 10.19
N SER A 191 8.21 -15.73 10.17
CA SER A 191 8.86 -14.46 9.87
C SER A 191 9.89 -14.07 10.92
N LEU A 192 9.56 -14.18 12.21
CA LEU A 192 10.49 -13.89 13.29
C LEU A 192 11.71 -14.83 13.27
N TYR A 193 11.50 -16.11 12.95
CA TYR A 193 12.59 -17.05 12.75
C TYR A 193 13.49 -16.63 11.59
N LEU A 194 12.92 -16.29 10.43
CA LEU A 194 13.69 -15.81 9.27
C LEU A 194 14.44 -14.51 9.59
N TYR A 195 13.79 -13.59 10.29
CA TYR A 195 14.39 -12.33 10.70
C TYR A 195 15.61 -12.55 11.62
N SER A 196 15.49 -13.45 12.60
CA SER A 196 16.57 -13.76 13.52
C SER A 196 17.72 -14.53 12.86
N SER A 197 17.41 -15.45 11.94
CA SER A 197 18.42 -16.25 11.22
C SER A 197 19.19 -15.42 10.19
N ASN A 198 18.50 -14.44 9.56
CA ASN A 198 19.10 -13.52 8.59
C ASN A 198 19.75 -12.28 9.25
N SER A 199 19.90 -12.24 10.57
CA SER A 199 20.63 -11.17 11.24
C SER A 199 22.09 -11.22 10.76
N GLN A 200 22.39 -10.32 9.83
CA GLN A 200 23.61 -10.30 9.03
C GLN A 200 24.80 -9.91 9.90
N LYS A 201 25.48 -10.92 10.45
CA LYS A 201 26.73 -10.71 11.20
C LYS A 201 27.86 -10.19 10.31
N ASP A 202 27.77 -10.38 8.98
CA ASP A 202 28.82 -10.04 8.00
C ASP A 202 28.35 -9.14 6.84
N ALA A 203 27.30 -8.34 7.04
CA ALA A 203 26.87 -7.41 6.00
C ALA A 203 27.94 -6.34 5.76
N LYS A 204 28.45 -6.28 4.55
CA LYS A 204 29.35 -5.20 4.10
C LYS A 204 28.60 -3.87 4.23
N LYS A 205 29.08 -2.99 5.10
CA LYS A 205 28.50 -1.66 5.25
C LYS A 205 28.73 -0.85 3.98
N ILE A 206 27.67 -0.32 3.40
CA ILE A 206 27.72 0.59 2.26
C ILE A 206 27.37 1.99 2.78
N ASN A 207 28.23 2.95 2.47
CA ASN A 207 27.93 4.35 2.77
C ASN A 207 26.89 4.86 1.78
N VAL A 208 25.73 5.28 2.27
CA VAL A 208 24.65 5.84 1.46
C VAL A 208 24.45 7.30 1.85
N THR A 209 24.48 8.17 0.87
CA THR A 209 24.21 9.59 1.03
C THR A 209 22.87 9.94 0.38
N CYS A 210 21.88 10.36 1.17
CA CYS A 210 20.64 10.89 0.65
C CYS A 210 20.82 12.39 0.38
N TYR A 211 20.63 12.80 -0.86
CA TYR A 211 20.73 14.20 -1.26
C TYR A 211 19.35 14.78 -1.51
N THR A 212 18.96 15.79 -0.73
CA THR A 212 17.72 16.53 -0.92
C THR A 212 18.09 17.95 -1.38
N PRO A 213 17.84 18.31 -2.65
CA PRO A 213 18.12 19.65 -3.14
C PRO A 213 17.15 20.66 -2.52
N GLU A 214 17.65 21.88 -2.24
CA GLU A 214 16.79 23.02 -1.93
C GLU A 214 15.83 23.30 -3.11
N LYS A 215 14.59 23.70 -2.81
CA LYS A 215 13.65 24.21 -3.83
C LYS A 215 14.28 25.44 -4.49
N SER A 216 14.80 25.30 -5.70
CA SER A 216 15.38 26.41 -6.46
C SER A 216 15.09 26.17 -7.95
N ASN A 217 14.84 27.27 -8.68
CA ASN A 217 14.68 27.26 -10.14
C ASN A 217 16.04 27.04 -10.85
N THR A 218 16.83 26.07 -10.38
CA THR A 218 18.15 25.76 -10.93
C THR A 218 18.05 24.72 -12.03
N THR A 219 18.86 24.89 -13.07
CA THR A 219 18.94 23.90 -14.17
C THR A 219 19.48 22.57 -13.67
N ASN A 220 19.20 21.48 -14.41
CA ASN A 220 19.75 20.14 -14.12
C ASN A 220 21.28 20.17 -13.97
N TYR A 221 21.95 20.95 -14.82
CA TYR A 221 23.41 21.14 -14.74
C TYR A 221 23.85 21.72 -13.40
N GLN A 222 23.17 22.77 -12.92
CA GLN A 222 23.51 23.41 -11.65
C GLN A 222 23.25 22.49 -10.47
N LYS A 223 22.15 21.71 -10.51
CA LYS A 223 21.81 20.70 -9.49
C LYS A 223 22.90 19.62 -9.42
N THR A 224 23.30 19.09 -10.57
CA THR A 224 24.35 18.06 -10.67
C THR A 224 25.72 18.60 -10.23
N LYS A 225 26.08 19.82 -10.64
CA LYS A 225 27.33 20.47 -10.23
C LYS A 225 27.38 20.72 -8.72
N LYS A 226 26.28 21.15 -8.10
CA LYS A 226 26.19 21.36 -6.65
C LYS A 226 26.35 20.02 -5.92
N LEU A 227 25.68 18.98 -6.40
CA LEU A 227 25.84 17.61 -5.88
C LEU A 227 27.30 17.14 -5.97
N TYR A 228 27.92 17.28 -7.13
CA TYR A 228 29.33 16.93 -7.33
C TYR A 228 30.27 17.64 -6.35
N ASN A 229 30.12 18.95 -6.21
CA ASN A 229 30.96 19.73 -5.29
C ASN A 229 30.78 19.28 -3.83
N ASN A 230 29.56 18.92 -3.44
CA ASN A 230 29.30 18.41 -2.09
C ASN A 230 29.95 17.03 -1.85
N LEU A 231 30.05 16.21 -2.90
CA LEU A 231 30.59 14.85 -2.81
C LEU A 231 32.11 14.79 -2.99
N LYS A 232 32.75 15.83 -3.52
CA LYS A 232 34.17 15.86 -3.81
C LYS A 232 35.06 15.64 -2.56
N ASN A 233 34.57 15.93 -1.39
CA ASN A 233 35.30 15.85 -0.13
C ASN A 233 35.12 14.50 0.60
N TYR A 234 34.42 13.53 0.00
CA TYR A 234 34.29 12.19 0.59
C TYR A 234 35.43 11.29 0.14
N ASP A 235 36.13 10.70 1.09
CA ASP A 235 37.26 9.78 0.84
C ASP A 235 36.83 8.47 0.15
N THR A 236 35.56 8.08 0.32
CA THR A 236 34.96 6.89 -0.30
C THR A 236 33.79 7.32 -1.18
N LYS A 237 33.66 6.71 -2.37
CA LYS A 237 32.52 6.95 -3.27
C LYS A 237 31.23 6.45 -2.61
N PRO A 238 30.35 7.33 -2.08
CA PRO A 238 29.09 6.89 -1.47
C PRO A 238 28.09 6.47 -2.53
N PHE A 239 27.18 5.57 -2.17
CA PHE A 239 25.98 5.34 -2.97
C PHE A 239 25.02 6.53 -2.76
N ILE A 240 24.62 7.18 -3.86
CA ILE A 240 23.83 8.42 -3.77
C ILE A 240 22.38 8.12 -4.11
N ILE A 241 21.49 8.49 -3.22
CA ILE A 241 20.03 8.45 -3.45
C ILE A 241 19.54 9.88 -3.62
N CYS A 242 18.99 10.17 -4.80
CA CYS A 242 18.31 11.45 -5.07
C CYS A 242 16.78 11.25 -5.03
N PRO A 243 16.00 12.29 -4.72
CA PRO A 243 14.55 12.22 -4.78
C PRO A 243 14.08 11.99 -6.22
N GLU A 244 12.89 11.42 -6.36
CA GLU A 244 12.16 11.37 -7.63
C GLU A 244 12.08 12.79 -8.22
N VAL A 245 12.22 12.91 -9.53
CA VAL A 245 12.25 14.22 -10.21
C VAL A 245 13.43 15.13 -9.78
N PHE A 246 14.54 14.56 -9.31
CA PHE A 246 15.76 15.35 -9.05
C PHE A 246 16.24 16.09 -10.30
N LEU A 247 16.20 15.40 -11.45
CA LEU A 247 16.44 15.99 -12.76
C LEU A 247 15.13 16.14 -13.50
N GLU A 248 14.93 17.30 -14.15
CA GLU A 248 13.76 17.51 -14.99
C GLU A 248 13.75 16.50 -16.15
N PRO A 249 12.55 16.07 -16.60
CA PRO A 249 12.44 15.19 -17.73
C PRO A 249 13.15 15.78 -18.95
N VAL A 250 13.98 14.96 -19.56
CA VAL A 250 14.69 15.36 -20.76
C VAL A 250 13.92 14.90 -21.97
N ASN A 251 13.57 15.84 -22.84
CA ASN A 251 12.95 15.52 -24.10
C ASN A 251 14.00 14.86 -25.02
N MET A 252 13.90 13.56 -25.22
CA MET A 252 14.83 12.78 -26.07
C MET A 252 14.87 13.26 -27.52
N TYR A 253 13.84 13.98 -27.99
CA TYR A 253 13.79 14.57 -29.34
C TYR A 253 14.57 15.88 -29.47
N SER A 254 15.00 16.51 -28.39
CA SER A 254 15.74 17.77 -28.43
C SER A 254 17.27 17.61 -28.58
N GLY A 255 17.75 16.51 -29.10
CA GLY A 255 19.18 16.28 -29.28
C GLY A 255 19.96 16.39 -27.99
N PHE A 256 19.43 15.79 -26.92
CA PHE A 256 20.01 15.91 -25.61
C PHE A 256 21.38 15.36 -25.57
N GLN A 257 22.06 16.22 -25.39
CA GLN A 257 23.44 16.31 -25.27
C GLN A 257 23.90 15.37 -24.18
N GLN A 258 24.54 14.35 -24.62
CA GLN A 258 25.33 13.42 -23.85
C GLN A 258 26.20 14.08 -22.75
N LYS A 259 26.41 15.38 -22.76
CA LYS A 259 27.18 16.14 -21.76
C LYS A 259 26.69 15.98 -20.32
N HIS A 260 25.39 15.72 -20.08
CA HIS A 260 24.87 15.58 -18.72
C HIS A 260 25.03 14.14 -18.18
N PHE A 261 25.03 13.13 -19.04
CA PHE A 261 25.30 11.74 -18.65
C PHE A 261 26.78 11.49 -18.41
N PHE A 262 27.69 12.16 -19.15
CA PHE A 262 29.13 12.02 -18.95
C PHE A 262 29.64 12.52 -17.59
N TYR A 263 28.90 13.35 -16.88
CA TYR A 263 29.27 13.77 -15.53
C TYR A 263 29.03 12.70 -14.48
N ILE A 264 28.13 11.76 -14.73
CA ILE A 264 27.85 10.64 -13.81
C ILE A 264 28.87 9.52 -14.00
N ASP A 265 29.33 9.27 -15.23
CA ASP A 265 30.28 8.22 -15.54
C ASP A 265 31.74 8.54 -15.12
N LYS A 266 32.05 9.75 -14.76
CA LYS A 266 33.38 10.16 -14.28
C LYS A 266 33.54 10.13 -12.75
N PHE A 267 32.51 9.65 -12.05
CA PHE A 267 32.54 9.35 -10.61
C PHE A 267 32.69 7.85 -10.40
#